data_d7d960cd422bd5995e1643e557fe8446
#
_entry.id   d7d960cd422bd5995e1643e557fe8446
#
_cell.length_a   1.000
_cell.length_b   1.000
_cell.length_c   1.000
_cell.angle_alpha   90.00
_cell.angle_beta   90.00
_cell.angle_gamma   90.00
#
_symmetry.space_group_name_H-M   'P 1'
#
loop_
_entity.id
_entity.type
_entity.pdbx_description
1 polymer ?
#
loop_
_entity_poly.entity_id
_entity_poly.type
_entity_poly.pdbx_seq_one_letter_code
_entity_poly.pdbx_strand_id
1 'polypeptide(L)'
;RGEEKEQKMRPFDKVIGYEKVKEELIQICDILKNKEVYEALGARMPSGVLLYGEPGLGKTLIAQCFIEEAGLMTYTLRKNKGNGDFIDEISDTFKKAAQNAPAIIFLDDMDKFANEDEDHLDAEEYVAVQTGIDEVRNKNVFVVATVNDIRKLPASLSRAGRFDRKIRMTAPDEGDAVKIVSHYLQDKNISDDVDIKDLVKLIGYDSCAGLETILNEAAINAGYERRKIMEMKDFVKATLGLIVPDEEKPEECDSEELFDMAVHEAG
;
A
#
# COMPACT_ATOMS: atom_id res chain seq x y z
N ARG A 1 5.62 -38.55 18.49
CA ARG A 1 5.04 -37.98 17.26
C ARG A 1 4.63 -36.57 17.65
N GLY A 2 5.51 -35.58 17.38
CA GLY A 2 5.23 -34.17 17.55
C GLY A 2 4.32 -33.72 16.42
N GLU A 3 3.18 -33.19 16.76
CA GLU A 3 2.37 -32.41 15.83
C GLU A 3 3.15 -31.13 15.55
N GLU A 4 3.75 -31.03 14.35
CA GLU A 4 4.15 -29.74 13.80
C GLU A 4 2.86 -28.92 13.63
N LYS A 5 2.62 -28.00 14.57
CA LYS A 5 1.62 -26.96 14.36
C LYS A 5 2.09 -26.14 13.17
N GLU A 6 1.45 -26.31 12.03
CA GLU A 6 1.53 -25.34 10.92
C GLU A 6 1.32 -23.96 11.53
N GLN A 7 2.39 -23.17 11.57
CA GLN A 7 2.34 -21.81 12.08
C GLN A 7 1.57 -20.99 11.03
N LYS A 8 0.27 -20.80 11.28
CA LYS A 8 -0.60 -20.05 10.37
C LYS A 8 0.01 -18.65 10.17
N MET A 9 0.45 -18.36 8.94
CA MET A 9 1.05 -17.10 8.56
C MET A 9 0.09 -15.96 8.95
N ARG A 10 0.60 -14.97 9.69
CA ARG A 10 -0.20 -13.81 10.08
C ARG A 10 -0.44 -12.92 8.87
N PRO A 11 -1.58 -12.21 8.78
CA PRO A 11 -1.85 -11.32 7.66
C PRO A 11 -0.72 -10.34 7.34
N PHE A 12 -0.11 -9.73 8.36
CA PHE A 12 1.01 -8.80 8.19
C PHE A 12 2.32 -9.42 7.72
N ASP A 13 2.48 -10.73 7.76
CA ASP A 13 3.66 -11.42 7.23
C ASP A 13 3.71 -11.34 5.68
N LYS A 14 2.58 -11.00 5.04
CA LYS A 14 2.49 -10.73 3.59
C LYS A 14 3.17 -9.41 3.19
N VAL A 15 3.40 -8.51 4.15
CA VAL A 15 4.02 -7.21 3.92
C VAL A 15 5.47 -7.26 4.39
N ILE A 16 6.39 -6.97 3.49
CA ILE A 16 7.82 -6.93 3.79
C ILE A 16 8.19 -5.49 4.15
N GLY A 17 8.96 -5.33 5.23
CA GLY A 17 9.30 -4.01 5.77
C GLY A 17 8.13 -3.34 6.50
N TYR A 18 8.20 -2.02 6.64
CA TYR A 18 7.18 -1.20 7.30
C TYR A 18 6.91 -1.58 8.77
N GLU A 19 7.91 -2.03 9.52
CA GLU A 19 7.72 -2.59 10.87
C GLU A 19 7.00 -1.60 11.81
N LYS A 20 7.34 -0.31 11.77
CA LYS A 20 6.67 0.71 12.59
C LYS A 20 5.19 0.87 12.24
N VAL A 21 4.87 0.85 10.94
CA VAL A 21 3.47 0.94 10.47
C VAL A 21 2.69 -0.29 10.91
N LYS A 22 3.28 -1.48 10.80
CA LYS A 22 2.68 -2.74 11.26
C LYS A 22 2.42 -2.71 12.76
N GLU A 23 3.40 -2.26 13.57
CA GLU A 23 3.27 -2.16 15.02
C GLU A 23 2.10 -1.25 15.41
N GLU A 24 1.97 -0.07 14.78
CA GLU A 24 0.83 0.83 15.02
C GLU A 24 -0.51 0.18 14.65
N LEU A 25 -0.58 -0.50 13.51
CA LEU A 25 -1.80 -1.17 13.06
C LEU A 25 -2.15 -2.38 13.94
N ILE A 26 -1.16 -3.15 14.40
CA ILE A 26 -1.35 -4.25 15.35
C ILE A 26 -1.90 -3.72 16.68
N GLN A 27 -1.39 -2.58 17.16
CA GLN A 27 -1.93 -1.93 18.36
C GLN A 27 -3.40 -1.54 18.17
N ILE A 28 -3.77 -1.00 17.00
CA ILE A 28 -5.17 -0.68 16.70
C ILE A 28 -6.02 -1.95 16.67
N CYS A 29 -5.54 -3.04 16.05
CA CYS A 29 -6.24 -4.33 16.09
C CYS A 29 -6.47 -4.82 17.53
N ASP A 30 -5.47 -4.69 18.38
CA ASP A 30 -5.60 -5.06 19.80
C ASP A 30 -6.65 -4.22 20.51
N ILE A 31 -6.66 -2.90 20.28
CA ILE A 31 -7.69 -1.99 20.80
C ILE A 31 -9.11 -2.42 20.36
N LEU A 32 -9.28 -2.80 19.08
CA LEU A 32 -10.58 -3.21 18.55
C LEU A 32 -11.04 -4.55 19.15
N LYS A 33 -10.12 -5.48 19.39
CA LYS A 33 -10.40 -6.80 19.97
C LYS A 33 -10.63 -6.77 21.48
N ASN A 34 -9.91 -5.90 22.19
CA ASN A 34 -9.86 -5.85 23.67
C ASN A 34 -10.37 -4.51 24.22
N LYS A 35 -11.40 -3.95 23.59
CA LYS A 35 -11.96 -2.63 23.87
C LYS A 35 -12.16 -2.35 25.35
N GLU A 36 -12.71 -3.31 26.09
CA GLU A 36 -13.03 -3.19 27.52
C GLU A 36 -11.80 -2.88 28.39
N VAL A 37 -10.63 -3.44 28.04
CA VAL A 37 -9.36 -3.19 28.75
C VAL A 37 -8.96 -1.73 28.65
N TYR A 38 -9.08 -1.15 27.45
CA TYR A 38 -8.71 0.23 27.21
C TYR A 38 -9.71 1.22 27.80
N GLU A 39 -11.00 0.92 27.71
CA GLU A 39 -12.07 1.72 28.32
C GLU A 39 -11.96 1.77 29.85
N ALA A 40 -11.58 0.65 30.49
CA ALA A 40 -11.34 0.59 31.93
C ALA A 40 -10.18 1.53 32.38
N LEU A 41 -9.24 1.83 31.49
CA LEU A 41 -8.15 2.79 31.71
C LEU A 41 -8.53 4.23 31.32
N GLY A 42 -9.77 4.47 30.86
CA GLY A 42 -10.23 5.77 30.41
C GLY A 42 -9.69 6.19 29.02
N ALA A 43 -9.15 5.23 28.26
CA ALA A 43 -8.69 5.50 26.91
C ALA A 43 -9.86 5.78 25.95
N ARG A 44 -9.67 6.75 25.06
CA ARG A 44 -10.63 6.99 23.98
C ARG A 44 -10.30 6.09 22.80
N MET A 45 -11.32 5.38 22.32
CA MET A 45 -11.19 4.54 21.14
C MET A 45 -11.00 5.40 19.89
N PRO A 46 -10.02 5.07 19.01
CA PRO A 46 -9.90 5.74 17.74
C PRO A 46 -11.12 5.42 16.85
N SER A 47 -11.60 6.42 16.12
CA SER A 47 -12.73 6.26 15.19
C SER A 47 -12.27 5.77 13.82
N GLY A 48 -11.03 6.05 13.45
CA GLY A 48 -10.47 5.62 12.17
C GLY A 48 -8.98 5.85 12.02
N VAL A 49 -8.42 5.19 11.01
CA VAL A 49 -7.02 5.31 10.58
C VAL A 49 -6.93 5.72 9.11
N LEU A 50 -6.05 6.66 8.83
CA LEU A 50 -5.72 7.12 7.49
C LEU A 50 -4.29 6.72 7.15
N LEU A 51 -4.13 5.86 6.14
CA LEU A 51 -2.84 5.51 5.55
C LEU A 51 -2.58 6.41 4.34
N TYR A 52 -1.51 7.18 4.36
CA TYR A 52 -1.22 8.13 3.27
C TYR A 52 0.25 8.11 2.85
N GLY A 53 0.52 8.44 1.60
CA GLY A 53 1.85 8.49 0.99
C GLY A 53 1.81 8.24 -0.50
N GLU A 54 2.93 8.37 -1.17
CA GLU A 54 3.04 8.24 -2.63
C GLU A 54 2.39 6.95 -3.17
N PRO A 55 1.96 6.93 -4.44
CA PRO A 55 1.48 5.71 -5.08
C PRO A 55 2.53 4.59 -5.07
N GLY A 56 2.07 3.34 -5.09
CA GLY A 56 2.97 2.18 -5.19
C GLY A 56 3.69 1.76 -3.90
N LEU A 57 3.34 2.34 -2.75
CA LEU A 57 3.93 2.00 -1.44
C LEU A 57 3.24 0.83 -0.72
N GLY A 58 2.21 0.22 -1.32
CA GLY A 58 1.50 -0.91 -0.72
C GLY A 58 0.44 -0.53 0.32
N LYS A 59 -0.09 0.71 0.31
CA LYS A 59 -1.14 1.18 1.25
C LYS A 59 -2.37 0.27 1.27
N THR A 60 -2.90 -0.06 0.10
CA THR A 60 -4.07 -0.95 -0.03
C THR A 60 -3.76 -2.35 0.53
N LEU A 61 -2.57 -2.90 0.25
CA LEU A 61 -2.16 -4.20 0.75
C LEU A 61 -2.09 -4.21 2.29
N ILE A 62 -1.44 -3.22 2.88
CA ILE A 62 -1.31 -3.16 4.35
C ILE A 62 -2.65 -2.90 5.04
N ALA A 63 -3.56 -2.11 4.40
CA ALA A 63 -4.93 -1.94 4.87
C ALA A 63 -5.71 -3.27 4.84
N GLN A 64 -5.56 -4.06 3.79
CA GLN A 64 -6.17 -5.38 3.68
C GLN A 64 -5.63 -6.35 4.75
N CYS A 65 -4.32 -6.33 5.01
CA CYS A 65 -3.72 -7.13 6.09
C CYS A 65 -4.27 -6.72 7.46
N PHE A 66 -4.44 -5.41 7.70
CA PHE A 66 -5.07 -4.91 8.92
C PHE A 66 -6.52 -5.41 9.08
N ILE A 67 -7.31 -5.34 8.02
CA ILE A 67 -8.71 -5.80 7.98
C ILE A 67 -8.79 -7.31 8.27
N GLU A 68 -7.92 -8.09 7.62
CA GLU A 68 -7.85 -9.54 7.82
C GLU A 68 -7.43 -9.87 9.27
N GLU A 69 -6.47 -9.14 9.84
CA GLU A 69 -6.03 -9.29 11.23
C GLU A 69 -7.13 -8.92 12.22
N ALA A 70 -7.88 -7.85 11.96
CA ALA A 70 -9.00 -7.42 12.80
C ALA A 70 -10.14 -8.45 12.81
N GLY A 71 -10.38 -9.15 11.70
CA GLY A 71 -11.38 -10.23 11.60
C GLY A 71 -12.83 -9.76 11.73
N LEU A 72 -13.11 -8.49 11.45
CA LEU A 72 -14.45 -7.92 11.52
C LEU A 72 -15.15 -7.89 10.16
N MET A 73 -16.48 -7.84 10.16
CA MET A 73 -17.26 -7.59 8.95
C MET A 73 -16.79 -6.30 8.28
N THR A 74 -16.47 -6.34 6.99
CA THR A 74 -15.89 -5.20 6.28
C THR A 74 -16.71 -4.83 5.06
N TYR A 75 -16.91 -3.52 4.89
CA TYR A 75 -17.55 -2.89 3.76
C TYR A 75 -16.54 -2.02 3.04
N THR A 76 -16.27 -2.29 1.76
CA THR A 76 -15.28 -1.57 0.97
C THR A 76 -15.95 -0.60 0.01
N LEU A 77 -15.50 0.66 0.03
CA LEU A 77 -15.86 1.69 -0.93
C LEU A 77 -14.62 2.06 -1.76
N ARG A 78 -14.80 2.00 -3.06
CA ARG A 78 -13.85 2.49 -4.05
C ARG A 78 -14.64 3.14 -5.18
N LYS A 79 -14.26 4.34 -5.61
CA LYS A 79 -15.02 5.04 -6.66
C LYS A 79 -14.93 4.27 -7.99
N ASN A 80 -16.07 3.81 -8.45
CA ASN A 80 -16.24 3.07 -9.70
C ASN A 80 -17.49 3.48 -10.49
N LYS A 81 -18.21 4.51 -10.01
CA LYS A 81 -19.48 5.00 -10.55
C LYS A 81 -19.50 6.51 -10.68
N GLY A 82 -20.52 7.04 -11.37
CA GLY A 82 -20.81 8.46 -11.42
C GLY A 82 -21.15 9.05 -10.04
N ASN A 83 -21.01 10.38 -9.89
CA ASN A 83 -21.02 11.05 -8.60
C ASN A 83 -22.31 10.82 -7.77
N GLY A 84 -23.49 10.96 -8.36
CA GLY A 84 -24.76 10.79 -7.63
C GLY A 84 -24.94 9.39 -7.07
N ASP A 85 -24.78 8.36 -7.90
CA ASP A 85 -24.90 6.97 -7.50
C ASP A 85 -23.83 6.59 -6.46
N PHE A 86 -22.66 7.22 -6.50
CA PHE A 86 -21.59 6.97 -5.55
C PHE A 86 -21.86 7.59 -4.18
N ILE A 87 -22.48 8.78 -4.13
CA ILE A 87 -22.91 9.43 -2.88
C ILE A 87 -23.93 8.55 -2.15
N ASP A 88 -24.91 8.01 -2.89
CA ASP A 88 -25.88 7.08 -2.32
C ASP A 88 -25.22 5.79 -1.81
N GLU A 89 -24.24 5.25 -2.56
CA GLU A 89 -23.46 4.08 -2.14
C GLU A 89 -22.68 4.36 -0.86
N ILE A 90 -22.06 5.54 -0.70
CA ILE A 90 -21.40 5.94 0.54
C ILE A 90 -22.39 5.89 1.70
N SER A 91 -23.51 6.59 1.58
CA SER A 91 -24.52 6.69 2.62
C SER A 91 -25.08 5.33 3.03
N ASP A 92 -25.39 4.46 2.06
CA ASP A 92 -25.90 3.12 2.30
C ASP A 92 -24.87 2.20 2.95
N THR A 93 -23.60 2.35 2.60
CA THR A 93 -22.51 1.58 3.19
C THR A 93 -22.35 1.90 4.68
N PHE A 94 -22.37 3.17 5.06
CA PHE A 94 -22.32 3.57 6.46
C PHE A 94 -23.52 3.06 7.27
N LYS A 95 -24.73 3.12 6.70
CA LYS A 95 -25.95 2.56 7.33
C LYS A 95 -25.84 1.04 7.54
N LYS A 96 -25.41 0.31 6.52
CA LYS A 96 -25.22 -1.15 6.60
C LYS A 96 -24.17 -1.53 7.65
N ALA A 97 -23.04 -0.82 7.69
CA ALA A 97 -22.00 -1.06 8.68
C ALA A 97 -22.52 -0.81 10.11
N ALA A 98 -23.30 0.25 10.32
CA ALA A 98 -23.91 0.55 11.62
C ALA A 98 -24.89 -0.52 12.07
N GLN A 99 -25.66 -1.12 11.15
CA GLN A 99 -26.60 -2.19 11.44
C GLN A 99 -25.93 -3.52 11.76
N ASN A 100 -24.73 -3.75 11.22
CA ASN A 100 -23.96 -4.99 11.38
C ASN A 100 -22.70 -4.80 12.23
N ALA A 101 -22.68 -3.82 13.11
CA ALA A 101 -21.55 -3.59 14.00
C ALA A 101 -21.38 -4.78 15.00
N PRO A 102 -20.12 -5.14 15.36
CA PRO A 102 -18.87 -4.43 15.04
C PRO A 102 -18.44 -4.63 13.59
N ALA A 103 -18.05 -3.55 12.91
CA ALA A 103 -17.72 -3.58 11.49
C ALA A 103 -16.57 -2.61 11.15
N ILE A 104 -15.94 -2.85 10.00
CA ILE A 104 -14.96 -1.94 9.40
C ILE A 104 -15.55 -1.38 8.09
N ILE A 105 -15.33 -0.10 7.85
CA ILE A 105 -15.53 0.53 6.54
C ILE A 105 -14.15 0.83 5.96
N PHE A 106 -13.88 0.31 4.77
CA PHE A 106 -12.62 0.56 4.06
C PHE A 106 -12.85 1.50 2.88
N LEU A 107 -12.26 2.68 2.93
CA LEU A 107 -12.29 3.71 1.89
C LEU A 107 -10.97 3.65 1.11
N ASP A 108 -10.96 2.91 0.00
CA ASP A 108 -9.74 2.73 -0.79
C ASP A 108 -9.59 3.83 -1.83
N ASP A 109 -8.38 4.42 -1.91
CA ASP A 109 -8.07 5.56 -2.77
C ASP A 109 -9.05 6.73 -2.56
N MET A 110 -9.30 7.13 -1.31
CA MET A 110 -10.32 8.11 -0.96
C MET A 110 -10.08 9.49 -1.60
N ASP A 111 -8.85 9.84 -1.92
CA ASP A 111 -8.50 11.06 -2.67
C ASP A 111 -9.04 11.08 -4.11
N LYS A 112 -9.54 9.95 -4.61
CA LYS A 112 -10.20 9.83 -5.92
C LYS A 112 -11.74 9.88 -5.83
N PHE A 113 -12.31 10.09 -4.65
CA PHE A 113 -13.76 10.14 -4.48
C PHE A 113 -14.37 11.39 -5.14
N ALA A 114 -13.71 12.53 -5.07
CA ALA A 114 -14.05 13.70 -5.86
C ALA A 114 -13.49 13.58 -7.29
N ASN A 115 -14.06 14.32 -8.23
CA ASN A 115 -13.54 14.40 -9.59
C ASN A 115 -12.24 15.21 -9.65
N GLU A 116 -11.31 14.80 -10.51
CA GLU A 116 -10.00 15.45 -10.66
C GLU A 116 -10.08 16.88 -11.23
N ASP A 117 -11.16 17.18 -11.99
CA ASP A 117 -11.36 18.49 -12.65
C ASP A 117 -11.79 19.62 -11.70
N GLU A 118 -12.02 19.30 -10.44
CA GLU A 118 -12.56 20.22 -9.47
C GLU A 118 -11.62 20.33 -8.27
N ASP A 119 -11.09 21.51 -8.00
CA ASP A 119 -10.35 21.88 -6.76
C ASP A 119 -11.26 21.81 -5.51
N HIS A 120 -12.04 20.72 -5.35
CA HIS A 120 -13.15 20.68 -4.42
C HIS A 120 -12.83 19.92 -3.14
N LEU A 121 -12.21 20.61 -2.20
CA LEU A 121 -12.21 20.20 -0.80
C LEU A 121 -13.64 20.11 -0.21
N ASP A 122 -14.62 20.69 -0.90
CA ASP A 122 -16.07 20.71 -0.55
C ASP A 122 -16.91 19.77 -1.41
N ALA A 123 -16.29 18.80 -2.11
CA ALA A 123 -17.01 17.83 -2.92
C ALA A 123 -18.07 17.08 -2.11
N GLU A 124 -19.24 16.83 -2.72
CA GLU A 124 -20.37 16.17 -2.06
C GLU A 124 -20.03 14.78 -1.53
N GLU A 125 -19.14 14.07 -2.21
CA GLU A 125 -18.64 12.76 -1.77
C GLU A 125 -17.90 12.86 -0.42
N TYR A 126 -17.08 13.89 -0.23
CA TYR A 126 -16.38 14.09 1.05
C TYR A 126 -17.33 14.52 2.16
N VAL A 127 -18.36 15.28 1.82
CA VAL A 127 -19.44 15.64 2.76
C VAL A 127 -20.21 14.38 3.18
N ALA A 128 -20.52 13.49 2.24
CA ALA A 128 -21.17 12.22 2.52
C ALA A 128 -20.31 11.31 3.42
N VAL A 129 -19.00 11.22 3.16
CA VAL A 129 -18.05 10.49 4.02
C VAL A 129 -18.01 11.08 5.43
N GLN A 130 -17.92 12.42 5.55
CA GLN A 130 -17.90 13.09 6.85
C GLN A 130 -19.18 12.80 7.65
N THR A 131 -20.34 12.95 7.00
CA THR A 131 -21.65 12.66 7.59
C THR A 131 -21.73 11.21 8.04
N GLY A 132 -21.32 10.28 7.19
CA GLY A 132 -21.32 8.86 7.50
C GLY A 132 -20.43 8.53 8.70
N ILE A 133 -19.21 9.08 8.79
CA ILE A 133 -18.32 8.89 9.94
C ILE A 133 -18.97 9.42 11.22
N ASP A 134 -19.59 10.60 11.17
CA ASP A 134 -20.26 11.20 12.33
C ASP A 134 -21.49 10.37 12.77
N GLU A 135 -22.24 9.79 11.83
CA GLU A 135 -23.39 8.91 12.12
C GLU A 135 -23.01 7.57 12.77
N VAL A 136 -21.84 7.02 12.43
CA VAL A 136 -21.37 5.76 13.01
C VAL A 136 -20.54 5.95 14.27
N ARG A 137 -20.27 7.18 14.66
CA ARG A 137 -19.57 7.48 15.90
C ARG A 137 -20.24 6.79 17.09
N ASN A 138 -19.47 6.07 17.88
CA ASN A 138 -19.92 5.27 19.03
C ASN A 138 -20.78 4.03 18.68
N LYS A 139 -20.86 3.62 17.41
CA LYS A 139 -21.62 2.43 16.98
C LYS A 139 -20.73 1.20 16.73
N ASN A 140 -19.51 1.15 17.28
CA ASN A 140 -18.55 0.07 17.03
C ASN A 140 -18.24 -0.15 15.53
N VAL A 141 -18.17 0.93 14.78
CA VAL A 141 -17.70 0.93 13.37
C VAL A 141 -16.37 1.67 13.33
N PHE A 142 -15.37 1.01 12.76
CA PHE A 142 -14.03 1.59 12.57
C PHE A 142 -13.80 1.91 11.09
N VAL A 143 -13.23 3.07 10.79
CA VAL A 143 -13.03 3.50 9.41
C VAL A 143 -11.55 3.45 9.05
N VAL A 144 -11.21 2.73 7.98
CA VAL A 144 -9.87 2.66 7.41
C VAL A 144 -9.89 3.38 6.06
N ALA A 145 -8.94 4.25 5.81
CA ALA A 145 -8.83 4.90 4.51
C ALA A 145 -7.39 4.85 3.98
N THR A 146 -7.26 4.75 2.65
CA THR A 146 -5.99 4.94 1.93
C THR A 146 -6.08 6.19 1.07
N VAL A 147 -4.98 6.94 0.99
CA VAL A 147 -4.87 8.20 0.25
C VAL A 147 -3.48 8.34 -0.33
N ASN A 148 -3.37 8.76 -1.58
CA ASN A 148 -2.07 9.07 -2.18
C ASN A 148 -1.60 10.46 -1.78
N ASP A 149 -2.48 11.45 -1.83
CA ASP A 149 -2.17 12.83 -1.43
C ASP A 149 -3.17 13.34 -0.39
N ILE A 150 -2.72 13.45 0.86
CA ILE A 150 -3.53 13.94 1.96
C ILE A 150 -3.99 15.40 1.77
N ARG A 151 -3.31 16.18 0.92
CA ARG A 151 -3.66 17.59 0.63
C ARG A 151 -4.94 17.68 -0.21
N LYS A 152 -5.32 16.63 -0.92
CA LYS A 152 -6.57 16.53 -1.68
C LYS A 152 -7.81 16.30 -0.80
N LEU A 153 -7.61 16.06 0.50
CA LEU A 153 -8.71 15.85 1.43
C LEU A 153 -9.08 17.12 2.20
N PRO A 154 -10.38 17.34 2.47
CA PRO A 154 -10.79 18.41 3.38
C PRO A 154 -10.17 18.26 4.76
N ALA A 155 -9.69 19.36 5.34
CA ALA A 155 -9.11 19.37 6.68
C ALA A 155 -10.09 18.83 7.75
N SER A 156 -11.40 18.94 7.49
CA SER A 156 -12.47 18.41 8.34
C SER A 156 -12.41 16.89 8.52
N LEU A 157 -11.95 16.11 7.52
CA LEU A 157 -11.76 14.67 7.63
C LEU A 157 -10.59 14.29 8.54
N SER A 158 -9.57 15.13 8.59
CA SER A 158 -8.36 14.93 9.38
C SER A 158 -8.46 15.34 10.86
N ARG A 159 -9.66 15.73 11.32
CA ARG A 159 -9.89 16.17 12.71
C ARG A 159 -10.11 15.01 13.66
N ALA A 160 -9.89 15.26 14.95
CA ALA A 160 -10.20 14.30 16.01
C ALA A 160 -11.67 13.87 15.97
N GLY A 161 -11.91 12.57 16.17
CA GLY A 161 -13.22 11.95 16.09
C GLY A 161 -13.62 11.47 14.69
N ARG A 162 -12.72 11.59 13.69
CA ARG A 162 -12.85 10.99 12.36
C ARG A 162 -11.62 10.13 12.08
N PHE A 163 -10.58 10.66 11.40
CA PHE A 163 -9.30 9.95 11.28
C PHE A 163 -8.35 10.40 12.39
N ASP A 164 -8.49 9.78 13.56
CA ASP A 164 -7.69 10.10 14.75
C ASP A 164 -6.23 9.65 14.58
N ARG A 165 -6.02 8.58 13.84
CA ARG A 165 -4.70 8.04 13.52
C ARG A 165 -4.36 8.31 12.07
N LYS A 166 -3.19 8.91 11.83
CA LYS A 166 -2.66 9.18 10.49
C LYS A 166 -1.28 8.57 10.41
N ILE A 167 -1.16 7.57 9.56
CA ILE A 167 0.08 6.84 9.38
C ILE A 167 0.64 7.17 8.00
N ARG A 168 1.80 7.81 7.99
CA ARG A 168 2.52 8.10 6.75
C ARG A 168 3.31 6.89 6.32
N MET A 169 3.09 6.44 5.09
CA MET A 169 3.95 5.48 4.43
C MET A 169 4.95 6.21 3.53
N THR A 170 6.21 5.83 3.64
CA THR A 170 7.31 6.36 2.82
C THR A 170 7.87 5.25 1.96
N ALA A 171 8.69 5.61 0.98
CA ALA A 171 9.47 4.62 0.24
C ALA A 171 10.25 3.70 1.21
N PRO A 172 10.45 2.42 0.85
CA PRO A 172 11.28 1.52 1.64
C PRO A 172 12.69 2.08 1.77
N ASP A 173 13.34 1.82 2.89
CA ASP A 173 14.78 2.07 3.00
C ASP A 173 15.58 0.97 2.27
N GLU A 174 16.91 1.16 2.15
CA GLU A 174 17.78 0.18 1.49
C GLU A 174 17.64 -1.23 2.09
N GLY A 175 17.54 -1.33 3.42
CA GLY A 175 17.40 -2.61 4.11
C GLY A 175 16.07 -3.30 3.80
N ASP A 176 14.99 -2.57 3.75
CA ASP A 176 13.67 -3.09 3.39
C ASP A 176 13.60 -3.40 1.88
N ALA A 177 14.20 -2.58 1.03
CA ALA A 177 14.32 -2.86 -0.41
C ALA A 177 15.06 -4.17 -0.68
N VAL A 178 16.17 -4.42 0.03
CA VAL A 178 16.91 -5.71 -0.06
C VAL A 178 16.01 -6.88 0.34
N LYS A 179 15.22 -6.76 1.40
CA LYS A 179 14.29 -7.83 1.81
C LYS A 179 13.19 -8.04 0.76
N ILE A 180 12.63 -6.97 0.21
CA ILE A 180 11.60 -7.03 -0.84
C ILE A 180 12.14 -7.74 -2.06
N VAL A 181 13.29 -7.31 -2.59
CA VAL A 181 13.93 -7.90 -3.76
C VAL A 181 14.28 -9.37 -3.50
N SER A 182 14.86 -9.68 -2.33
CA SER A 182 15.18 -11.06 -1.94
C SER A 182 13.94 -11.95 -1.94
N HIS A 183 12.81 -11.45 -1.43
CA HIS A 183 11.55 -12.18 -1.42
C HIS A 183 11.03 -12.46 -2.83
N TYR A 184 11.04 -11.45 -3.71
CA TYR A 184 10.59 -11.61 -5.10
C TYR A 184 11.48 -12.55 -5.91
N LEU A 185 12.76 -12.68 -5.56
CA LEU A 185 13.74 -13.51 -6.28
C LEU A 185 13.92 -14.91 -5.67
N GLN A 186 13.41 -15.19 -4.46
CA GLN A 186 13.66 -16.44 -3.74
C GLN A 186 13.33 -17.72 -4.52
N ASP A 187 12.26 -17.68 -5.35
CA ASP A 187 11.80 -18.82 -6.15
C ASP A 187 12.15 -18.67 -7.64
N LYS A 188 13.06 -17.77 -7.98
CA LYS A 188 13.45 -17.48 -9.35
C LYS A 188 14.88 -17.97 -9.63
N ASN A 189 15.12 -18.39 -10.86
CA ASN A 189 16.46 -18.77 -11.28
C ASN A 189 17.24 -17.51 -11.64
N ILE A 190 18.15 -17.12 -10.77
CA ILE A 190 19.08 -16.00 -10.96
C ILE A 190 20.50 -16.53 -11.07
N SER A 191 21.33 -15.87 -11.86
CA SER A 191 22.74 -16.19 -12.05
C SER A 191 23.58 -15.71 -10.86
N ASP A 192 24.76 -16.31 -10.69
CA ASP A 192 25.70 -15.96 -9.62
C ASP A 192 26.28 -14.54 -9.75
N ASP A 193 26.14 -13.91 -10.92
CA ASP A 193 26.54 -12.52 -11.14
C ASP A 193 25.57 -11.47 -10.53
N VAL A 194 24.41 -11.90 -10.06
CA VAL A 194 23.41 -11.01 -9.48
C VAL A 194 23.61 -10.89 -7.97
N ASP A 195 24.26 -9.82 -7.53
CA ASP A 195 24.28 -9.43 -6.13
C ASP A 195 23.04 -8.57 -5.82
N ILE A 196 22.26 -8.97 -4.79
CA ILE A 196 20.99 -8.31 -4.45
C ILE A 196 21.21 -6.87 -3.97
N LYS A 197 22.30 -6.59 -3.27
CA LYS A 197 22.57 -5.22 -2.78
C LYS A 197 22.93 -4.29 -3.93
N ASP A 198 23.73 -4.77 -4.85
CA ASP A 198 24.09 -4.00 -6.04
C ASP A 198 22.89 -3.84 -6.96
N LEU A 199 22.05 -4.88 -7.07
CA LEU A 199 20.78 -4.79 -7.78
C LEU A 199 19.85 -3.72 -7.19
N VAL A 200 19.69 -3.66 -5.88
CA VAL A 200 18.86 -2.65 -5.20
C VAL A 200 19.37 -1.23 -5.46
N LYS A 201 20.69 -1.03 -5.45
CA LYS A 201 21.29 0.28 -5.80
C LYS A 201 21.03 0.67 -7.26
N LEU A 202 21.14 -0.32 -8.17
CA LEU A 202 20.89 -0.11 -9.60
C LEU A 202 19.45 0.31 -9.88
N ILE A 203 18.48 -0.42 -9.32
CA ILE A 203 17.07 -0.20 -9.64
C ILE A 203 16.42 0.94 -8.86
N GLY A 204 17.07 1.41 -7.77
CA GLY A 204 16.46 2.34 -6.84
C GLY A 204 15.35 1.70 -6.02
N TYR A 205 14.76 2.43 -5.10
CA TYR A 205 13.71 1.90 -4.21
C TYR A 205 12.65 2.96 -3.84
N ASP A 206 12.29 3.80 -4.80
CA ASP A 206 11.31 4.87 -4.60
C ASP A 206 9.90 4.34 -4.32
N SER A 207 9.58 3.14 -4.83
CA SER A 207 8.31 2.46 -4.55
C SER A 207 8.43 0.94 -4.66
N CYS A 208 7.60 0.23 -3.89
CA CYS A 208 7.51 -1.23 -3.98
C CYS A 208 7.01 -1.69 -5.35
N ALA A 209 6.08 -0.94 -5.95
CA ALA A 209 5.56 -1.23 -7.29
C ALA A 209 6.63 -1.07 -8.37
N GLY A 210 7.50 -0.07 -8.25
CA GLY A 210 8.65 0.11 -9.14
C GLY A 210 9.62 -1.06 -9.08
N LEU A 211 9.97 -1.51 -7.88
CA LEU A 211 10.80 -2.71 -7.68
C LEU A 211 10.18 -3.92 -8.37
N GLU A 212 8.90 -4.21 -8.11
CA GLU A 212 8.20 -5.34 -8.70
C GLU A 212 8.19 -5.30 -10.22
N THR A 213 7.94 -4.11 -10.80
CA THR A 213 7.92 -3.91 -12.25
C THR A 213 9.27 -4.24 -12.87
N ILE A 214 10.38 -3.72 -12.33
CA ILE A 214 11.73 -3.98 -12.87
C ILE A 214 12.08 -5.47 -12.76
N LEU A 215 11.78 -6.10 -11.65
CA LEU A 215 12.05 -7.53 -11.47
C LEU A 215 11.26 -8.40 -12.45
N ASN A 216 10.02 -8.01 -12.76
CA ASN A 216 9.19 -8.67 -13.76
C ASN A 216 9.73 -8.47 -15.19
N GLU A 217 10.10 -7.24 -15.55
CA GLU A 217 10.67 -6.92 -16.86
C GLU A 217 12.00 -7.65 -17.10
N ALA A 218 12.84 -7.80 -16.07
CA ALA A 218 14.07 -8.60 -16.18
C ALA A 218 13.77 -10.07 -16.50
N ALA A 219 12.73 -10.65 -15.88
CA ALA A 219 12.30 -12.00 -16.20
C ALA A 219 11.78 -12.12 -17.65
N ILE A 220 11.03 -11.10 -18.12
CA ILE A 220 10.54 -11.03 -19.51
C ILE A 220 11.73 -10.95 -20.49
N ASN A 221 12.74 -10.12 -20.21
CA ASN A 221 13.94 -10.00 -21.03
C ASN A 221 14.68 -11.34 -21.17
N ALA A 222 14.93 -12.05 -20.06
CA ALA A 222 15.55 -13.37 -20.07
C ALA A 222 14.72 -14.38 -20.88
N GLY A 223 13.41 -14.39 -20.68
CA GLY A 223 12.48 -15.29 -21.38
C GLY A 223 12.40 -15.01 -22.89
N TYR A 224 12.48 -13.75 -23.31
CA TYR A 224 12.52 -13.36 -24.72
C TYR A 224 13.77 -13.94 -25.43
N GLU A 225 14.92 -13.94 -24.74
CA GLU A 225 16.16 -14.56 -25.21
C GLU A 225 16.18 -16.09 -25.05
N ARG A 226 15.06 -16.71 -24.65
CA ARG A 226 14.94 -18.17 -24.40
C ARG A 226 15.86 -18.69 -23.33
N ARG A 227 16.35 -17.85 -22.42
CA ARG A 227 17.10 -18.25 -21.25
C ARG A 227 16.17 -18.67 -20.10
N LYS A 228 16.67 -19.53 -19.23
CA LYS A 228 15.95 -19.98 -18.04
C LYS A 228 16.50 -19.38 -16.74
N ILE A 229 17.51 -18.53 -16.88
CA ILE A 229 18.22 -17.87 -15.78
C ILE A 229 18.26 -16.38 -16.10
N MET A 230 17.94 -15.55 -15.11
CA MET A 230 18.11 -14.10 -15.19
C MET A 230 19.54 -13.73 -14.81
N GLU A 231 20.16 -12.88 -15.61
CA GLU A 231 21.51 -12.35 -15.44
C GLU A 231 21.43 -10.87 -15.09
N MET A 232 22.50 -10.27 -14.56
CA MET A 232 22.51 -8.84 -14.19
C MET A 232 22.12 -7.92 -15.36
N LYS A 233 22.53 -8.28 -16.59
CA LYS A 233 22.16 -7.52 -17.80
C LYS A 233 20.65 -7.37 -18.03
N ASP A 234 19.82 -8.34 -17.55
CA ASP A 234 18.36 -8.28 -17.72
C ASP A 234 17.75 -7.21 -16.83
N PHE A 235 18.27 -7.06 -15.62
CA PHE A 235 17.87 -6.02 -14.69
C PHE A 235 18.34 -4.65 -15.14
N VAL A 236 19.56 -4.53 -15.65
CA VAL A 236 20.10 -3.29 -16.25
C VAL A 236 19.19 -2.85 -17.40
N LYS A 237 18.88 -3.75 -18.33
CA LYS A 237 18.00 -3.46 -19.47
C LYS A 237 16.59 -3.06 -19.04
N ALA A 238 16.02 -3.74 -18.02
CA ALA A 238 14.73 -3.41 -17.47
C ALA A 238 14.71 -2.02 -16.83
N THR A 239 15.74 -1.69 -16.04
CA THR A 239 15.90 -0.38 -15.40
C THR A 239 16.00 0.74 -16.42
N LEU A 240 16.88 0.60 -17.40
CA LEU A 240 17.03 1.57 -18.50
C LEU A 240 15.75 1.74 -19.30
N GLY A 241 15.02 0.64 -19.54
CA GLY A 241 13.75 0.67 -20.24
C GLY A 241 12.67 1.52 -19.57
N LEU A 242 12.75 1.72 -18.24
CA LEU A 242 11.82 2.54 -17.48
C LEU A 242 12.30 3.98 -17.29
N ILE A 243 13.62 4.21 -17.23
CA ILE A 243 14.21 5.53 -16.95
C ILE A 243 14.45 6.32 -18.23
N VAL A 244 14.90 5.65 -19.31
CA VAL A 244 15.28 6.33 -20.56
C VAL A 244 14.11 6.32 -21.54
N PRO A 245 13.68 7.50 -22.07
CA PRO A 245 12.68 7.57 -23.13
C PRO A 245 13.09 6.77 -24.37
N ASP A 246 12.14 6.19 -25.09
CA ASP A 246 12.40 5.33 -26.26
C ASP A 246 13.22 6.03 -27.37
N GLU A 247 13.14 7.36 -27.44
CA GLU A 247 13.87 8.18 -28.44
C GLU A 247 15.37 8.33 -28.11
N GLU A 248 15.80 8.04 -26.88
CA GLU A 248 17.17 8.20 -26.39
C GLU A 248 17.86 6.86 -26.10
N LYS A 249 17.20 5.73 -26.36
CA LYS A 249 17.80 4.41 -26.14
C LYS A 249 18.90 4.14 -27.17
N PRO A 250 20.14 3.82 -26.72
CA PRO A 250 21.22 3.46 -27.63
C PRO A 250 20.90 2.16 -28.39
N GLU A 251 21.08 2.15 -29.70
CA GLU A 251 20.78 0.99 -30.55
C GLU A 251 21.66 -0.25 -30.25
N GLU A 252 22.88 -0.06 -29.75
CA GLU A 252 23.77 -1.13 -29.28
C GLU A 252 24.74 -0.54 -28.24
N CYS A 253 24.63 -0.94 -26.98
CA CYS A 253 25.63 -0.67 -25.95
C CYS A 253 26.11 -1.97 -25.28
N ASP A 254 27.40 -2.02 -24.98
CA ASP A 254 27.97 -3.13 -24.21
C ASP A 254 27.45 -3.11 -22.77
N SER A 255 27.35 -4.27 -22.14
CA SER A 255 26.72 -4.42 -20.81
C SER A 255 27.41 -3.61 -19.70
N GLU A 256 28.72 -3.36 -19.81
CA GLU A 256 29.47 -2.52 -18.88
C GLU A 256 29.17 -1.01 -19.05
N GLU A 257 29.02 -0.52 -20.27
CA GLU A 257 28.64 0.86 -20.54
C GLU A 257 27.19 1.14 -20.09
N LEU A 258 26.29 0.18 -20.26
CA LEU A 258 24.90 0.28 -19.80
C LEU A 258 24.81 0.32 -18.27
N PHE A 259 25.66 -0.43 -17.57
CA PHE A 259 25.72 -0.41 -16.11
C PHE A 259 26.20 0.94 -15.59
N ASP A 260 27.26 1.51 -16.18
CA ASP A 260 27.79 2.81 -15.78
C ASP A 260 26.80 3.95 -16.06
N MET A 261 26.05 3.90 -17.17
CA MET A 261 24.98 4.86 -17.45
C MET A 261 23.85 4.76 -16.43
N ALA A 262 23.39 3.56 -16.10
CA ALA A 262 22.31 3.35 -15.13
C ALA A 262 22.70 3.80 -13.71
N VAL A 263 23.95 3.60 -13.30
CA VAL A 263 24.48 4.07 -12.01
C VAL A 263 24.61 5.60 -11.96
N HIS A 264 24.96 6.23 -13.08
CA HIS A 264 25.07 7.70 -13.17
C HIS A 264 23.71 8.41 -13.16
N GLU A 265 22.67 7.80 -13.74
CA GLU A 265 21.31 8.39 -13.74
C GLU A 265 20.54 8.13 -12.42
N ALA A 266 20.90 7.09 -11.68
CA ALA A 266 20.26 6.73 -10.40
C ALA A 266 20.85 7.46 -9.16
N GLY A 267 21.98 8.18 -9.31
CA GLY A 267 22.65 8.97 -8.28
C GLY A 267 22.36 10.44 -8.36
#